data_ca5ae1ab6a475bae8069f7a87f544bb3
#
_entry.id   ca5ae1ab6a475bae8069f7a87f544bb3
#
_cell.length_a   1.000
_cell.length_b   1.000
_cell.length_c   1.000
_cell.angle_alpha   90.00
_cell.angle_beta   90.00
_cell.angle_gamma   90.00
#
_symmetry.space_group_name_H-M   'P 1'
#
loop_
_entity.id
_entity.type
_entity.pdbx_description
1 polymer ?
#
loop_
_entity_poly.entity_id
_entity_poly.type
_entity_poly.pdbx_seq_one_letter_code
_entity_poly.pdbx_strand_id
1 'polypeptide(L)' 'SLPTGFYPAAIHTYIAANYAGAGINEISKERRGYDVELVTGQDLVFNAQGEFITID' A
#
# COMPACT_ATOMS: atom_id res chain seq x y z
N SER A 1 7.86 6.29 6.34
CA SER A 1 7.64 5.37 5.21
C SER A 1 8.66 4.26 5.24
N LEU A 2 8.28 3.07 4.78
CA LEU A 2 9.15 1.90 4.79
C LEU A 2 9.98 1.83 3.52
N PRO A 3 11.25 1.43 3.62
CA PRO A 3 12.06 1.20 2.43
C PRO A 3 11.53 0.01 1.64
N THR A 4 11.80 0.04 0.32
CA THR A 4 11.48 -1.08 -0.53
C THR A 4 12.16 -2.35 0.02
N GLY A 5 11.42 -3.46 0.03
CA GLY A 5 11.92 -4.72 0.56
C GLY A 5 11.47 -5.02 1.98
N PHE A 6 10.86 -4.02 2.63
CA PHE A 6 10.33 -4.21 3.98
C PHE A 6 8.82 -4.44 3.96
N TYR A 7 8.23 -4.58 2.78
CA TYR A 7 6.81 -4.87 2.62
C TYR A 7 6.63 -5.70 1.35
N PRO A 8 5.50 -6.44 1.24
CA PRO A 8 5.29 -7.34 0.10
C PRO A 8 5.20 -6.60 -1.22
N ALA A 9 5.84 -7.14 -2.25
CA ALA A 9 5.81 -6.56 -3.58
C ALA A 9 4.38 -6.55 -4.16
N ALA A 10 3.50 -7.40 -3.65
CA ALA A 10 2.11 -7.46 -4.11
C ALA A 10 1.41 -6.12 -3.92
N ILE A 11 1.84 -5.30 -2.96
CA ILE A 11 1.27 -3.97 -2.76
C ILE A 11 1.52 -3.10 -3.98
N HIS A 12 2.75 -3.09 -4.50
CA HIS A 12 3.05 -2.32 -5.71
C HIS A 12 2.29 -2.86 -6.91
N THR A 13 2.18 -4.18 -7.01
CA THR A 13 1.46 -4.80 -8.12
C THR A 13 0.00 -4.37 -8.12
N TYR A 14 -0.63 -4.38 -6.94
CA TYR A 14 -2.02 -3.98 -6.83
C TYR A 14 -2.22 -2.51 -7.21
N ILE A 15 -1.35 -1.65 -6.70
CA ILE A 15 -1.47 -0.22 -6.95
C ILE A 15 -1.25 0.09 -8.43
N ALA A 16 -0.26 -0.58 -9.06
CA ALA A 16 -0.01 -0.38 -10.48
C ALA A 16 -1.20 -0.82 -11.33
N ALA A 17 -1.92 -1.87 -10.91
CA ALA A 17 -3.04 -2.39 -11.67
C ALA A 17 -4.32 -1.58 -11.48
N ASN A 18 -4.52 -1.02 -10.29
CA ASN A 18 -5.79 -0.40 -9.94
C ASN A 18 -5.71 1.12 -9.77
N TYR A 19 -4.52 1.66 -9.57
CA TYR A 19 -4.30 3.10 -9.36
C TYR A 19 -3.11 3.54 -10.19
N ALA A 20 -3.13 3.19 -11.47
CA ALA A 20 -2.03 3.47 -12.38
C ALA A 20 -1.70 4.96 -12.38
N GLY A 21 -0.43 5.28 -12.25
CA GLY A 21 0.03 6.65 -12.24
C GLY A 21 -0.04 7.33 -10.89
N ALA A 22 -0.66 6.72 -9.89
CA ALA A 22 -0.73 7.31 -8.56
C ALA A 22 0.57 6.98 -7.80
N GLY A 23 1.23 8.03 -7.32
CA GLY A 23 2.42 7.85 -6.51
C GLY A 23 2.08 7.44 -5.09
N ILE A 24 3.00 6.75 -4.44
CA ILE A 24 2.86 6.40 -3.02
C ILE A 24 3.51 7.50 -2.21
N ASN A 25 2.74 8.08 -1.29
CA ASN A 25 3.26 9.10 -0.39
C ASN A 25 3.90 8.48 0.84
N GLU A 26 3.26 7.46 1.39
CA GLU A 26 3.80 6.81 2.58
C GLU A 26 3.26 5.39 2.73
N ILE A 27 4.10 4.49 3.25
CA ILE A 27 3.69 3.13 3.62
C ILE A 27 4.02 2.95 5.08
N SER A 28 3.02 2.54 5.87
CA SER A 28 3.17 2.32 7.30
C SER A 28 2.88 0.87 7.64
N LYS A 29 3.70 0.28 8.51
CA LYS A 29 3.46 -1.07 9.02
C LYS A 29 2.44 -0.97 10.15
N GLU A 30 1.35 -1.73 10.01
CA GLU A 30 0.31 -1.77 11.02
C GLU A 30 0.27 -3.16 11.65
N ARG A 31 -0.51 -3.29 12.73
CA ARG A 31 -0.59 -4.57 13.44
C ARG A 31 -1.01 -5.71 12.52
N ARG A 32 -1.97 -5.45 11.62
CA ARG A 32 -2.54 -6.48 10.75
C ARG A 32 -1.95 -6.50 9.36
N GLY A 33 -1.09 -5.55 9.03
CA GLY A 33 -0.55 -5.46 7.69
C GLY A 33 0.04 -4.11 7.40
N TYR A 34 -0.43 -3.47 6.34
CA TYR A 34 0.16 -2.22 5.86
C TYR A 34 -0.89 -1.21 5.49
N ASP A 35 -0.59 0.06 5.76
CA ASP A 35 -1.43 1.18 5.35
C ASP A 35 -0.62 1.98 4.34
N VAL A 36 -1.19 2.20 3.16
CA VAL A 36 -0.50 2.91 2.08
C VAL A 36 -1.26 4.18 1.75
N GLU A 37 -0.60 5.32 1.92
CA GLU A 37 -1.18 6.60 1.54
C GLU A 37 -0.68 6.99 0.15
N LEU A 38 -1.62 7.24 -0.76
CA LEU A 38 -1.29 7.68 -2.10
C LEU A 38 -1.20 9.20 -2.14
N VAL A 39 -0.49 9.72 -3.13
CA VAL A 39 -0.37 11.19 -3.27
C VAL A 39 -1.71 11.84 -3.56
N THR A 40 -2.70 11.07 -3.98
CA THR A 40 -4.07 11.57 -4.19
C THR A 40 -4.82 11.78 -2.88
N GLY A 41 -4.28 11.31 -1.75
CA GLY A 41 -4.92 11.41 -0.46
C GLY A 41 -5.68 10.17 -0.04
N GLN A 42 -5.77 9.16 -0.91
CA GLN A 42 -6.44 7.91 -0.57
C GLN A 42 -5.53 7.03 0.28
N ASP A 43 -6.14 6.33 1.25
CA ASP A 43 -5.44 5.39 2.10
C ASP A 43 -5.93 3.99 1.81
N LEU A 44 -5.00 3.10 1.45
CA LEU A 44 -5.31 1.71 1.12
C LEU A 44 -4.77 0.81 2.23
N VAL A 45 -5.57 -0.17 2.64
CA VAL A 45 -5.19 -1.10 3.69
C VAL A 45 -4.93 -2.47 3.09
N PHE A 46 -3.76 -3.03 3.41
CA PHE A 46 -3.33 -4.35 2.93
C PHE A 46 -3.04 -5.25 4.13
N ASN A 47 -3.24 -6.55 3.96
CA ASN A 47 -2.88 -7.50 5.01
C ASN A 47 -1.38 -7.77 4.99
N ALA A 48 -0.93 -8.66 5.90
CA ALA A 48 0.50 -8.95 6.04
C ALA A 48 1.10 -9.59 4.79
N GLN A 49 0.29 -10.22 3.95
CA GLN A 49 0.73 -10.84 2.71
C GLN A 49 0.73 -9.86 1.54
N GLY A 50 0.24 -8.63 1.76
CA GLY A 50 0.19 -7.64 0.71
C GLY A 50 -1.09 -7.68 -0.11
N GLU A 51 -2.12 -8.37 0.38
CA GLU A 51 -3.41 -8.41 -0.30
C GLU A 51 -4.26 -7.23 0.13
N PHE A 52 -4.95 -6.62 -0.83
CA PHE A 52 -5.80 -5.47 -0.55
C PHE A 52 -7.00 -5.86 0.31
N ILE A 53 -7.30 -5.05 1.31
CA ILE A 53 -8.45 -5.28 2.19
C ILE A 53 -9.52 -4.23 1.98
N THR A 54 -9.17 -2.96 2.11
CA THR A 54 -10.18 -1.90 2.01
C THR A 54 -9.51 -0.55 1.80
N ILE A 55 -10.32 0.44 1.45
CA ILE A 55 -9.92 1.84 1.43
C ILE A 55 -10.40 2.46 2.73
N ASP A 56 -9.48 3.09 3.41
CA ASP A 56 -9.81 3.72 4.70
C ASP A 56 -10.24 5.18 4.50
#